data_b76943bca77eef5db9524444394c8232
#
_entry.id   b76943bca77eef5db9524444394c8232
#
_cell.length_a   1.000
_cell.length_b   1.000
_cell.length_c   1.000
_cell.angle_alpha   90.00
_cell.angle_beta   90.00
_cell.angle_gamma   90.00
#
_symmetry.space_group_name_H-M   'P 1'
#
loop_
_entity.id
_entity.type
_entity.pdbx_description
1 polymer ?
#
loop_
_entity_poly.entity_id
_entity_poly.type
_entity_poly.pdbx_seq_one_letter_code
_entity_poly.pdbx_strand_id
1 'polypeptide(L)'
;ETQLEQIQDQLQKILLEVPNLPHASVPEGKDETQNVLIRRWGKPRSFDFAIKDHVSIGEDLGLLDFETAAKLSGARFSLMKGGLARLHRALAQFMLDTHTQEHGYIETYVPYLVNRDSLRGTGQLPKFEEDLFAVHAGGTDSAGAQNLPGFHLIPTAEVPITNMVRDAIVPLDSLPLKFVSHTPCFR
;
A
#
# COMPACT_ATOMS: atom_id res chain seq x y z
N GLU A 1 37.93 -11.00 3.91
CA GLU A 1 36.49 -11.12 4.24
C GLU A 1 35.86 -9.72 4.27
N THR A 2 36.32 -8.79 5.09
CA THR A 2 35.76 -7.42 5.23
C THR A 2 35.69 -6.63 3.92
N GLN A 3 36.70 -6.76 3.03
CA GLN A 3 36.67 -6.06 1.73
C GLN A 3 35.60 -6.65 0.78
N LEU A 4 35.41 -7.98 0.82
CA LEU A 4 34.38 -8.63 0.03
C LEU A 4 32.97 -8.19 0.47
N GLU A 5 32.73 -8.18 1.79
CA GLU A 5 31.47 -7.71 2.37
C GLU A 5 31.16 -6.26 1.97
N GLN A 6 32.16 -5.39 2.06
CA GLN A 6 32.00 -3.98 1.63
C GLN A 6 31.63 -3.83 0.16
N ILE A 7 32.25 -4.63 -0.72
CA ILE A 7 31.94 -4.61 -2.16
C ILE A 7 30.54 -5.18 -2.41
N GLN A 8 30.16 -6.25 -1.72
CA GLN A 8 28.82 -6.82 -1.83
C GLN A 8 27.74 -5.83 -1.37
N ASP A 9 27.96 -5.14 -0.26
CA ASP A 9 27.04 -4.10 0.22
C ASP A 9 26.90 -2.93 -0.75
N GLN A 10 28.00 -2.48 -1.36
CA GLN A 10 27.97 -1.43 -2.37
C GLN A 10 27.20 -1.89 -3.63
N LEU A 11 27.48 -3.10 -4.09
CA LEU A 11 26.77 -3.67 -5.24
C LEU A 11 25.28 -3.80 -4.96
N GLN A 12 24.90 -4.30 -3.79
CA GLN A 12 23.50 -4.43 -3.38
C GLN A 12 22.79 -3.09 -3.33
N LYS A 13 23.42 -2.04 -2.81
CA LYS A 13 22.85 -0.69 -2.82
C LYS A 13 22.55 -0.19 -4.23
N ILE A 14 23.51 -0.37 -5.15
CA ILE A 14 23.33 0.02 -6.56
C ILE A 14 22.17 -0.77 -7.20
N LEU A 15 22.15 -2.09 -7.01
CA LEU A 15 21.13 -2.96 -7.61
C LEU A 15 19.71 -2.63 -7.12
N LEU A 16 19.55 -2.20 -5.87
CA LEU A 16 18.25 -1.81 -5.31
C LEU A 16 17.71 -0.49 -5.91
N GLU A 17 18.56 0.33 -6.52
CA GLU A 17 18.19 1.59 -7.16
C GLU A 17 17.94 1.44 -8.67
N VAL A 18 18.42 0.37 -9.28
CA VAL A 18 18.27 0.15 -10.73
C VAL A 18 16.80 -0.15 -11.07
N PRO A 19 16.17 0.63 -11.95
CA PRO A 19 14.81 0.37 -12.40
C PRO A 19 14.71 -0.96 -13.14
N ASN A 20 13.55 -1.60 -13.06
CA ASN A 20 13.29 -2.79 -13.85
C ASN A 20 13.23 -2.46 -15.35
N LEU A 21 13.60 -3.42 -16.19
CA LEU A 21 13.49 -3.28 -17.63
C LEU A 21 12.02 -3.27 -18.06
N PRO A 22 11.55 -2.24 -18.78
CA PRO A 22 10.19 -2.22 -19.27
C PRO A 22 9.97 -3.31 -20.33
N HIS A 23 8.74 -3.83 -20.41
CA HIS A 23 8.37 -4.76 -21.48
C HIS A 23 8.42 -4.04 -22.83
N ALA A 24 8.75 -4.77 -23.92
CA ALA A 24 8.90 -4.21 -25.27
C ALA A 24 7.66 -3.48 -25.81
N SER A 25 6.47 -3.75 -25.27
CA SER A 25 5.23 -3.04 -25.64
C SER A 25 5.04 -1.68 -24.95
N VAL A 26 5.90 -1.33 -23.99
CA VAL A 26 5.83 -0.02 -23.32
C VAL A 26 6.41 1.03 -24.25
N PRO A 27 5.65 2.09 -24.61
CA PRO A 27 6.16 3.13 -25.47
C PRO A 27 7.25 3.96 -24.76
N GLU A 28 8.23 4.42 -25.51
CA GLU A 28 9.19 5.38 -25.00
C GLU A 28 8.49 6.73 -24.76
N GLY A 29 8.73 7.33 -23.59
CA GLY A 29 8.12 8.60 -23.21
C GLY A 29 8.82 9.24 -22.03
N LYS A 30 8.72 10.56 -21.92
CA LYS A 30 9.30 11.32 -20.80
C LYS A 30 8.35 11.47 -19.61
N ASP A 31 7.05 11.46 -19.88
CA ASP A 31 6.00 11.68 -18.90
C ASP A 31 4.68 11.03 -19.35
N GLU A 32 3.64 11.15 -18.54
CA GLU A 32 2.32 10.57 -18.75
C GLU A 32 1.58 11.08 -20.00
N THR A 33 1.96 12.22 -20.56
CA THR A 33 1.34 12.75 -21.78
C THR A 33 1.61 11.89 -23.01
N GLN A 34 2.63 11.06 -22.94
CA GLN A 34 3.04 10.14 -24.01
C GLN A 34 2.47 8.72 -23.83
N ASN A 35 1.65 8.50 -22.79
CA ASN A 35 0.97 7.24 -22.59
C ASN A 35 -0.01 6.94 -23.72
N VAL A 36 0.02 5.70 -24.20
CA VAL A 36 -0.85 5.24 -25.29
C VAL A 36 -2.12 4.62 -24.70
N LEU A 37 -3.28 5.09 -25.13
CA LEU A 37 -4.56 4.51 -24.76
C LEU A 37 -4.72 3.12 -25.40
N ILE A 38 -4.64 2.06 -24.60
CA ILE A 38 -4.76 0.67 -25.06
C ILE A 38 -6.20 0.32 -25.43
N ARG A 39 -7.17 0.67 -24.56
CA ARG A 39 -8.60 0.42 -24.83
C ARG A 39 -9.48 1.34 -23.99
N ARG A 40 -10.68 1.56 -24.48
CA ARG A 40 -11.74 2.22 -23.71
C ARG A 40 -12.89 1.23 -23.52
N TRP A 41 -13.40 1.14 -22.30
CA TRP A 41 -14.59 0.35 -21.98
C TRP A 41 -15.67 1.25 -21.39
N GLY A 42 -16.90 1.06 -21.88
CA GLY A 42 -18.04 1.85 -21.45
C GLY A 42 -18.03 3.30 -21.96
N LYS A 43 -19.05 4.03 -21.57
CA LYS A 43 -19.20 5.45 -21.87
C LYS A 43 -19.55 6.19 -20.58
N PRO A 44 -18.81 7.24 -20.20
CA PRO A 44 -19.16 8.07 -19.05
C PRO A 44 -20.57 8.63 -19.19
N ARG A 45 -21.33 8.65 -18.09
CA ARG A 45 -22.65 9.29 -18.07
C ARG A 45 -22.50 10.80 -18.22
N SER A 46 -23.38 11.40 -18.97
CA SER A 46 -23.58 12.84 -18.98
C SER A 46 -24.70 13.21 -18.02
N PHE A 47 -24.56 14.35 -17.35
CA PHE A 47 -25.55 14.87 -16.42
C PHE A 47 -26.00 16.24 -16.90
N ASP A 48 -27.27 16.59 -16.67
CA ASP A 48 -27.88 17.87 -16.97
C ASP A 48 -27.81 18.86 -15.79
N PHE A 49 -27.09 18.48 -14.74
CA PHE A 49 -26.86 19.30 -13.55
C PHE A 49 -25.35 19.41 -13.25
N ALA A 50 -24.99 20.40 -12.44
CA ALA A 50 -23.61 20.55 -11.96
C ALA A 50 -23.24 19.41 -11.01
N ILE A 51 -22.32 18.56 -11.45
CA ILE A 51 -21.84 17.45 -10.63
C ILE A 51 -20.93 17.97 -9.51
N LYS A 52 -21.08 17.39 -8.31
CA LYS A 52 -20.18 17.58 -7.17
C LYS A 52 -19.26 16.39 -7.03
N ASP A 53 -18.04 16.63 -6.59
CA ASP A 53 -17.11 15.56 -6.21
C ASP A 53 -17.49 14.94 -4.86
N HIS A 54 -16.84 13.83 -4.52
CA HIS A 54 -17.13 13.08 -3.30
C HIS A 54 -16.79 13.86 -2.02
N VAL A 55 -15.81 14.77 -2.07
CA VAL A 55 -15.44 15.63 -0.92
C VAL A 55 -16.57 16.59 -0.65
N SER A 56 -16.97 17.38 -1.66
CA SER A 56 -18.05 18.34 -1.55
C SER A 56 -19.37 17.70 -1.07
N ILE A 57 -19.71 16.51 -1.58
CA ILE A 57 -20.90 15.78 -1.13
C ILE A 57 -20.77 15.36 0.33
N GLY A 58 -19.62 14.82 0.73
CA GLY A 58 -19.41 14.36 2.09
C GLY A 58 -19.40 15.48 3.13
N GLU A 59 -18.83 16.63 2.78
CA GLU A 59 -18.80 17.83 3.62
C GLU A 59 -20.17 18.49 3.72
N ASP A 60 -20.88 18.67 2.60
CA ASP A 60 -22.25 19.21 2.58
C ASP A 60 -23.22 18.38 3.44
N LEU A 61 -23.03 17.08 3.50
CA LEU A 61 -23.79 16.18 4.37
C LEU A 61 -23.34 16.23 5.84
N GLY A 62 -22.23 16.87 6.16
CA GLY A 62 -21.63 16.89 7.50
C GLY A 62 -21.09 15.52 7.96
N LEU A 63 -20.82 14.59 7.01
CA LEU A 63 -20.41 13.22 7.29
C LEU A 63 -18.93 12.96 7.02
N LEU A 64 -18.26 13.83 6.25
CA LEU A 64 -16.83 13.82 5.98
C LEU A 64 -16.22 15.10 6.58
N ASP A 65 -15.09 14.97 7.30
CA ASP A 65 -14.53 16.05 8.10
C ASP A 65 -13.01 16.02 8.06
N PHE A 66 -12.45 16.71 7.09
CA PHE A 66 -10.99 16.80 6.92
C PHE A 66 -10.33 17.75 7.92
N GLU A 67 -11.02 18.79 8.37
CA GLU A 67 -10.48 19.74 9.34
C GLU A 67 -10.21 19.04 10.68
N THR A 68 -11.20 18.30 11.19
CA THR A 68 -11.03 17.52 12.42
C THR A 68 -9.99 16.41 12.22
N ALA A 69 -9.93 15.75 11.06
CA ALA A 69 -8.92 14.74 10.77
C ALA A 69 -7.51 15.33 10.79
N ALA A 70 -7.32 16.52 10.20
CA ALA A 70 -6.04 17.23 10.22
C ALA A 70 -5.60 17.64 11.63
N LYS A 71 -6.55 18.06 12.48
CA LYS A 71 -6.29 18.34 13.89
C LYS A 71 -5.83 17.10 14.66
N LEU A 72 -6.36 15.92 14.34
CA LEU A 72 -6.04 14.66 15.02
C LEU A 72 -4.71 14.05 14.55
N SER A 73 -4.44 14.09 13.24
CA SER A 73 -3.36 13.29 12.63
C SER A 73 -2.57 14.01 11.53
N GLY A 74 -2.91 15.26 11.22
CA GLY A 74 -2.27 16.01 10.15
C GLY A 74 -2.97 15.86 8.79
N ALA A 75 -2.33 16.37 7.74
CA ALA A 75 -2.86 16.30 6.37
C ALA A 75 -2.97 14.87 5.84
N ARG A 76 -3.84 14.67 4.85
CA ARG A 76 -4.09 13.38 4.16
C ARG A 76 -4.80 12.31 5.01
N PHE A 77 -5.33 12.66 6.16
CA PHE A 77 -6.25 11.82 6.92
C PHE A 77 -7.70 12.26 6.69
N SER A 78 -8.62 11.34 6.85
CA SER A 78 -10.06 11.58 6.73
C SER A 78 -10.78 11.12 7.99
N LEU A 79 -11.85 11.83 8.34
CA LEU A 79 -12.76 11.44 9.41
C LEU A 79 -14.16 11.30 8.83
N MET A 80 -14.73 10.13 8.97
CA MET A 80 -16.09 9.82 8.50
C MET A 80 -17.03 9.58 9.68
N LYS A 81 -18.26 10.11 9.59
CA LYS A 81 -19.26 10.01 10.65
C LYS A 81 -20.57 9.36 10.14
N GLY A 82 -21.34 8.79 11.06
CA GLY A 82 -22.71 8.34 10.83
C GLY A 82 -22.86 7.42 9.62
N GLY A 83 -23.72 7.80 8.69
CA GLY A 83 -24.04 7.03 7.49
C GLY A 83 -22.84 6.78 6.57
N LEU A 84 -21.91 7.71 6.47
CA LEU A 84 -20.71 7.56 5.64
C LEU A 84 -19.74 6.52 6.21
N ALA A 85 -19.51 6.52 7.53
CA ALA A 85 -18.71 5.50 8.19
C ALA A 85 -19.35 4.10 8.02
N ARG A 86 -20.68 4.00 8.09
CA ARG A 86 -21.41 2.75 7.82
C ARG A 86 -21.26 2.31 6.37
N LEU A 87 -21.36 3.23 5.41
CA LEU A 87 -21.17 2.95 3.98
C LEU A 87 -19.75 2.45 3.70
N HIS A 88 -18.75 3.10 4.24
CA HIS A 88 -17.34 2.67 4.11
C HIS A 88 -17.17 1.20 4.56
N ARG A 89 -17.70 0.84 5.73
CA ARG A 89 -17.63 -0.54 6.22
C ARG A 89 -18.42 -1.52 5.34
N ALA A 90 -19.60 -1.11 4.85
CA ALA A 90 -20.41 -1.96 3.98
C ALA A 90 -19.72 -2.22 2.62
N LEU A 91 -19.03 -1.20 2.07
CA LEU A 91 -18.26 -1.37 0.84
C LEU A 91 -17.04 -2.28 1.04
N ALA A 92 -16.34 -2.14 2.16
CA ALA A 92 -15.23 -3.03 2.49
C ALA A 92 -15.69 -4.49 2.57
N GLN A 93 -16.78 -4.74 3.28
CA GLN A 93 -17.37 -6.09 3.36
C GLN A 93 -17.83 -6.61 2.01
N PHE A 94 -18.53 -5.79 1.23
CA PHE A 94 -18.99 -6.18 -0.12
C PHE A 94 -17.83 -6.59 -1.03
N MET A 95 -16.72 -5.83 -1.01
CA MET A 95 -15.54 -6.18 -1.81
C MET A 95 -14.88 -7.48 -1.34
N LEU A 96 -14.74 -7.68 -0.02
CA LEU A 96 -14.19 -8.92 0.55
C LEU A 96 -15.07 -10.13 0.18
N ASP A 97 -16.38 -10.03 0.37
CA ASP A 97 -17.34 -11.09 0.07
C ASP A 97 -17.32 -11.45 -1.43
N THR A 98 -17.31 -10.45 -2.31
CA THR A 98 -17.22 -10.67 -3.75
C THR A 98 -15.94 -11.43 -4.12
N HIS A 99 -14.79 -11.01 -3.60
CA HIS A 99 -13.53 -11.66 -3.94
C HIS A 99 -13.40 -13.06 -3.35
N THR A 100 -13.89 -13.29 -2.15
CA THR A 100 -13.82 -14.61 -1.51
C THR A 100 -14.84 -15.61 -2.09
N GLN A 101 -16.07 -15.16 -2.36
CA GLN A 101 -17.15 -16.05 -2.79
C GLN A 101 -17.18 -16.28 -4.32
N GLU A 102 -16.85 -15.24 -5.11
CA GLU A 102 -16.98 -15.30 -6.57
C GLU A 102 -15.63 -15.51 -7.28
N HIS A 103 -14.53 -14.99 -6.74
CA HIS A 103 -13.24 -14.99 -7.41
C HIS A 103 -12.22 -15.99 -6.82
N GLY A 104 -12.59 -16.69 -5.74
CA GLY A 104 -11.77 -17.72 -5.10
C GLY A 104 -10.52 -17.17 -4.41
N TYR A 105 -10.59 -15.95 -3.88
CA TYR A 105 -9.54 -15.39 -3.02
C TYR A 105 -9.68 -15.90 -1.59
N ILE A 106 -8.57 -16.01 -0.90
CA ILE A 106 -8.50 -16.31 0.54
C ILE A 106 -8.40 -14.99 1.30
N GLU A 107 -9.39 -14.70 2.14
CA GLU A 107 -9.33 -13.54 3.02
C GLU A 107 -8.21 -13.74 4.05
N THR A 108 -7.35 -12.72 4.16
CA THR A 108 -6.17 -12.78 5.01
C THR A 108 -6.08 -11.54 5.89
N TYR A 109 -6.06 -11.74 7.19
CA TYR A 109 -5.77 -10.67 8.15
C TYR A 109 -4.27 -10.60 8.41
N VAL A 110 -3.68 -9.44 8.16
CA VAL A 110 -2.23 -9.24 8.20
C VAL A 110 -1.81 -8.23 9.27
N PRO A 111 -0.57 -8.31 9.80
CA PRO A 111 -0.02 -7.27 10.66
C PRO A 111 0.06 -5.91 9.96
N TYR A 112 -0.25 -4.83 10.69
CA TYR A 112 -0.13 -3.45 10.19
C TYR A 112 1.26 -2.86 10.43
N LEU A 113 2.06 -3.52 11.25
CA LEU A 113 3.47 -3.21 11.49
C LEU A 113 4.34 -4.27 10.82
N VAL A 114 5.29 -3.84 10.01
CA VAL A 114 6.21 -4.73 9.29
C VAL A 114 7.65 -4.31 9.53
N ASN A 115 8.57 -5.26 9.43
CA ASN A 115 10.00 -5.01 9.48
C ASN A 115 10.53 -4.45 8.14
N ARG A 116 11.76 -3.95 8.16
CA ARG A 116 12.43 -3.37 6.97
C ARG A 116 12.58 -4.38 5.83
N ASP A 117 12.78 -5.66 6.13
CA ASP A 117 12.98 -6.67 5.09
C ASP A 117 11.71 -6.93 4.29
N SER A 118 10.52 -6.84 4.93
CA SER A 118 9.25 -6.91 4.23
C SER A 118 9.06 -5.73 3.27
N LEU A 119 9.48 -4.52 3.65
CA LEU A 119 9.43 -3.35 2.78
C LEU A 119 10.44 -3.41 1.63
N ARG A 120 11.59 -4.04 1.84
CA ARG A 120 12.54 -4.34 0.75
C ARG A 120 11.99 -5.38 -0.20
N GLY A 121 11.35 -6.42 0.31
CA GLY A 121 10.77 -7.50 -0.49
C GLY A 121 9.72 -7.03 -1.50
N THR A 122 9.07 -5.90 -1.25
CA THR A 122 8.08 -5.28 -2.14
C THR A 122 8.53 -3.94 -2.74
N GLY A 123 9.83 -3.58 -2.59
CA GLY A 123 10.46 -2.45 -3.27
C GLY A 123 10.14 -1.05 -2.71
N GLN A 124 9.55 -0.95 -1.51
CA GLN A 124 9.36 0.35 -0.85
C GLN A 124 10.69 0.90 -0.32
N LEU A 125 11.56 0.04 0.18
CA LEU A 125 12.90 0.41 0.62
C LEU A 125 13.95 -0.01 -0.40
N PRO A 126 15.01 0.79 -0.57
CA PRO A 126 15.30 2.06 0.12
C PRO A 126 14.59 3.29 -0.47
N LYS A 127 14.03 3.19 -1.68
CA LYS A 127 13.63 4.31 -2.54
C LYS A 127 12.57 5.25 -1.93
N PHE A 128 11.61 4.71 -1.19
CA PHE A 128 10.46 5.44 -0.65
C PHE A 128 10.50 5.56 0.88
N GLU A 129 11.68 5.54 1.50
CA GLU A 129 11.81 5.58 2.96
C GLU A 129 11.19 6.85 3.58
N GLU A 130 11.28 7.98 2.89
CA GLU A 130 10.72 9.27 3.34
C GLU A 130 9.18 9.29 3.38
N ASP A 131 8.52 8.42 2.61
CA ASP A 131 7.05 8.30 2.57
C ASP A 131 6.50 7.33 3.63
N LEU A 132 7.36 6.66 4.40
CA LEU A 132 6.96 5.63 5.35
C LEU A 132 6.86 6.16 6.77
N PHE A 133 5.84 5.72 7.50
CA PHE A 133 5.71 5.96 8.93
C PHE A 133 6.57 4.99 9.72
N ALA A 134 7.72 5.44 10.21
CA ALA A 134 8.55 4.67 11.12
C ALA A 134 7.93 4.63 12.52
N VAL A 135 7.95 3.46 13.15
CA VAL A 135 7.41 3.23 14.48
C VAL A 135 8.52 2.74 15.41
N HIS A 136 8.67 3.44 16.52
CA HIS A 136 9.58 3.03 17.59
C HIS A 136 8.77 2.44 18.73
N ALA A 137 9.14 1.26 19.20
CA ALA A 137 8.56 0.72 20.41
C ALA A 137 8.98 1.61 21.60
N GLY A 138 8.02 2.05 22.38
CA GLY A 138 8.27 2.80 23.61
C GLY A 138 8.81 1.87 24.69
N GLY A 139 10.09 1.89 24.93
CA GLY A 139 10.80 1.12 25.96
C GLY A 139 12.28 1.16 25.73
N THR A 140 13.05 1.23 26.82
CA THR A 140 14.49 0.96 26.80
C THR A 140 14.65 -0.53 27.17
N ASP A 141 15.55 -1.23 26.47
CA ASP A 141 16.05 -2.50 26.98
C ASP A 141 16.74 -2.26 28.32
N SER A 142 16.98 -3.32 29.07
CA SER A 142 17.65 -3.28 30.40
C SER A 142 19.05 -2.66 30.36
N ALA A 143 19.58 -2.34 29.18
CA ALA A 143 20.88 -1.69 28.96
C ALA A 143 20.75 -0.22 28.49
N GLY A 144 19.52 0.32 28.35
CA GLY A 144 19.30 1.70 27.91
C GLY A 144 19.55 1.95 26.42
N ALA A 145 19.77 0.91 25.62
CA ALA A 145 19.99 1.04 24.18
C ALA A 145 18.65 0.96 23.41
N GLN A 146 18.42 1.92 22.53
CA GLN A 146 17.27 1.92 21.59
C GLN A 146 17.55 0.97 20.41
N ASN A 147 17.86 -0.28 20.67
CA ASN A 147 18.17 -1.29 19.65
C ASN A 147 16.94 -2.17 19.29
N LEU A 148 15.74 -1.64 19.39
CA LEU A 148 14.58 -2.34 18.86
C LEU A 148 14.58 -2.25 17.34
N PRO A 149 14.34 -3.38 16.63
CA PRO A 149 14.25 -3.35 15.18
C PRO A 149 13.17 -2.34 14.78
N GLY A 150 13.52 -1.41 13.92
CA GLY A 150 12.58 -0.40 13.44
C GLY A 150 11.43 -1.06 12.70
N PHE A 151 10.21 -0.83 13.15
CA PHE A 151 9.00 -1.20 12.45
C PHE A 151 8.49 -0.01 11.63
N HIS A 152 7.66 -0.31 10.65
CA HIS A 152 6.95 0.69 9.87
C HIS A 152 5.47 0.31 9.78
N LEU A 153 4.60 1.31 9.76
CA LEU A 153 3.21 1.09 9.38
C LEU A 153 3.14 0.72 7.89
N ILE A 154 2.29 -0.22 7.55
CA ILE A 154 2.14 -0.69 6.16
C ILE A 154 1.61 0.42 5.25
N PRO A 155 2.24 0.70 4.10
CA PRO A 155 1.68 1.59 3.09
C PRO A 155 0.56 0.91 2.28
N THR A 156 0.52 -0.40 2.28
CA THR A 156 -0.48 -1.25 1.61
C THR A 156 -0.44 -2.66 2.19
N ALA A 157 -1.55 -3.37 2.15
CA ALA A 157 -1.63 -4.79 2.52
C ALA A 157 -0.76 -5.70 1.62
N GLU A 158 -0.40 -5.26 0.43
CA GLU A 158 0.51 -5.95 -0.47
C GLU A 158 1.83 -6.33 0.22
N VAL A 159 2.38 -5.42 1.05
CA VAL A 159 3.66 -5.65 1.73
C VAL A 159 3.65 -6.94 2.56
N PRO A 160 2.79 -7.11 3.59
CA PRO A 160 2.78 -8.35 4.36
C PRO A 160 2.33 -9.55 3.53
N ILE A 161 1.35 -9.42 2.62
CA ILE A 161 0.81 -10.54 1.84
C ILE A 161 1.88 -11.11 0.90
N THR A 162 2.56 -10.27 0.12
CA THR A 162 3.59 -10.74 -0.81
C THR A 162 4.76 -11.39 -0.07
N ASN A 163 5.11 -10.86 1.10
CA ASN A 163 6.19 -11.42 1.92
C ASN A 163 5.81 -12.74 2.64
N MET A 164 4.57 -13.20 2.58
CA MET A 164 4.21 -14.53 3.08
C MET A 164 4.97 -15.66 2.38
N VAL A 165 5.38 -15.43 1.13
CA VAL A 165 6.16 -16.39 0.33
C VAL A 165 7.63 -15.98 0.15
N ARG A 166 8.09 -14.92 0.85
CA ARG A 166 9.50 -14.53 0.83
C ARG A 166 10.39 -15.67 1.35
N ASP A 167 11.50 -15.90 0.68
CA ASP A 167 12.46 -16.96 1.02
C ASP A 167 11.86 -18.39 1.01
N ALA A 168 10.74 -18.59 0.33
CA ALA A 168 10.07 -19.87 0.20
C ALA A 168 10.05 -20.37 -1.25
N ILE A 169 10.20 -21.66 -1.44
CA ILE A 169 9.94 -22.33 -2.71
C ILE A 169 8.47 -22.78 -2.70
N VAL A 170 7.65 -22.15 -3.53
CA VAL A 170 6.21 -22.44 -3.61
C VAL A 170 5.98 -23.60 -4.58
N PRO A 171 5.27 -24.67 -4.18
CA PRO A 171 4.93 -25.78 -5.06
C PRO A 171 4.07 -25.32 -6.25
N LEU A 172 4.34 -25.85 -7.44
CA LEU A 172 3.64 -25.45 -8.67
C LEU A 172 2.13 -25.73 -8.62
N ASP A 173 1.72 -26.81 -7.97
CA ASP A 173 0.33 -27.22 -7.81
C ASP A 173 -0.46 -26.34 -6.83
N SER A 174 0.21 -25.54 -6.01
CA SER A 174 -0.43 -24.54 -5.15
C SER A 174 -0.71 -23.20 -5.83
N LEU A 175 -0.24 -23.01 -7.05
CA LEU A 175 -0.41 -21.76 -7.81
C LEU A 175 -1.68 -21.76 -8.68
N PRO A 176 -2.32 -20.63 -8.89
CA PRO A 176 -1.99 -19.30 -8.34
C PRO A 176 -2.44 -19.15 -6.88
N LEU A 177 -1.63 -18.50 -6.06
CA LEU A 177 -2.02 -18.04 -4.73
C LEU A 177 -2.84 -16.75 -4.87
N LYS A 178 -4.05 -16.71 -4.31
CA LYS A 178 -4.95 -15.56 -4.39
C LYS A 178 -5.35 -15.13 -2.98
N PHE A 179 -4.94 -13.95 -2.57
CA PHE A 179 -5.25 -13.39 -1.25
C PHE A 179 -5.94 -12.04 -1.38
N VAL A 180 -6.84 -11.74 -0.46
CA VAL A 180 -7.50 -10.44 -0.32
C VAL A 180 -7.44 -9.99 1.13
N SER A 181 -7.22 -8.70 1.34
CA SER A 181 -7.18 -8.11 2.68
C SER A 181 -7.73 -6.68 2.66
N HIS A 182 -8.43 -6.32 3.72
CA HIS A 182 -8.82 -4.94 3.99
C HIS A 182 -8.01 -4.40 5.16
N THR A 183 -7.21 -3.38 4.91
CA THR A 183 -6.35 -2.75 5.92
C THR A 183 -6.37 -1.23 5.80
N PRO A 184 -6.07 -0.47 6.86
CA PRO A 184 -5.59 0.89 6.70
C PRO A 184 -4.27 0.86 5.91
N CYS A 185 -4.00 1.95 5.17
CA CYS A 185 -2.78 2.15 4.40
C CYS A 185 -2.18 3.50 4.79
N PHE A 186 -0.92 3.49 5.21
CA PHE A 186 -0.24 4.67 5.76
C PHE A 186 0.86 5.16 4.80
N ARG A 187 0.60 6.30 4.15
CA ARG A 187 1.53 6.89 3.17
C ARG A 187 1.23 8.35 2.86
#